data_2b07a01ec95ee61177c13774aa3cf190
#
_entry.id   2b07a01ec95ee61177c13774aa3cf190
#
_cell.length_a   1.000
_cell.length_b   1.000
_cell.length_c   1.000
_cell.angle_alpha   90.00
_cell.angle_beta   90.00
_cell.angle_gamma   90.00
#
_symmetry.space_group_name_H-M   'P 1'
#
loop_
_entity.id
_entity.type
_entity.pdbx_description
1 polymer ?
#
loop_
_entity_poly.entity_id
_entity_poly.type
_entity_poly.pdbx_seq_one_letter_code
_entity_poly.pdbx_strand_id
1 'polypeptide(L)'
;MQAPRHRHASQLTLTDQTGPKDAKQGILVVYDIFGFFNQTLQGADILAYTDSQKYQVFMPDFFEGKPADISWMPPDTKEKEQKMGEFFQSQAAPPKTLPRIPKIVDELSQKYGIEKWAIIGFCWGGKV
;
A
#
# COMPACT_ATOMS: atom_id res chain seq x y z
N MET A 1 -16.28 2.94 -14.08
CA MET A 1 -15.53 4.21 -14.06
C MET A 1 -14.50 4.13 -12.94
N GLN A 2 -13.23 4.33 -13.26
CA GLN A 2 -12.20 4.40 -12.22
C GLN A 2 -12.21 5.79 -11.60
N ALA A 3 -12.09 5.84 -10.27
CA ALA A 3 -11.92 7.10 -9.55
C ALA A 3 -10.59 7.79 -9.95
N PRO A 4 -10.53 9.13 -9.89
CA PRO A 4 -9.29 9.85 -10.15
C PRO A 4 -8.19 9.39 -9.19
N ARG A 5 -7.07 8.97 -9.75
CA ARG A 5 -5.89 8.54 -8.98
C ARG A 5 -4.74 9.49 -9.20
N HIS A 6 -4.04 9.71 -8.14
CA HIS A 6 -2.81 10.48 -8.17
C HIS A 6 -1.68 9.63 -7.57
N ARG A 7 -0.53 9.65 -8.21
CA ARG A 7 0.69 9.06 -7.65
C ARG A 7 1.67 10.18 -7.34
N HIS A 8 2.12 10.18 -6.13
CA HIS A 8 3.02 11.21 -5.61
C HIS A 8 4.34 10.58 -5.24
N ALA A 9 5.42 11.13 -5.77
CA ALA A 9 6.75 10.85 -5.24
C ALA A 9 6.94 11.70 -3.98
N SER A 10 7.20 11.05 -2.86
CA SER A 10 7.64 11.69 -1.63
C SER A 10 9.13 11.45 -1.43
N GLN A 11 9.71 12.05 -0.39
CA GLN A 11 11.08 11.72 0.00
C GLN A 11 11.23 10.27 0.47
N LEU A 12 10.13 9.63 0.83
CA LEU A 12 10.13 8.30 1.43
C LEU A 12 9.72 7.20 0.45
N THR A 13 8.74 7.45 -0.43
CA THR A 13 8.28 6.46 -1.41
C THR A 13 7.24 7.05 -2.36
N LEU A 14 7.01 6.38 -3.48
CA LEU A 14 5.86 6.62 -4.35
C LEU A 14 4.59 6.19 -3.61
N THR A 15 3.55 7.01 -3.62
CA THR A 15 2.27 6.70 -2.96
C THR A 15 1.12 6.90 -3.95
N ASP A 16 0.30 5.86 -4.09
CA ASP A 16 -0.98 5.96 -4.79
C ASP A 16 -2.02 6.58 -3.87
N GLN A 17 -2.77 7.57 -4.36
CA GLN A 17 -3.77 8.29 -3.58
C GLN A 17 -5.07 8.36 -4.35
N THR A 18 -6.16 8.04 -3.67
CA THR A 18 -7.53 8.18 -4.17
C THR A 18 -8.42 8.76 -3.06
N GLY A 19 -9.55 9.32 -3.43
CA GLY A 19 -10.49 9.91 -2.49
C GLY A 19 -10.53 11.43 -2.55
N PRO A 20 -11.56 12.03 -1.92
CA PRO A 20 -11.75 13.47 -1.92
C PRO A 20 -10.60 14.20 -1.21
N LYS A 21 -10.02 15.19 -1.87
CA LYS A 21 -8.85 15.94 -1.34
C LYS A 21 -9.16 16.78 -0.10
N ASP A 22 -10.43 17.04 0.17
CA ASP A 22 -10.88 17.80 1.34
C ASP A 22 -11.17 16.92 2.56
N ALA A 23 -11.10 15.60 2.41
CA ALA A 23 -11.30 14.67 3.52
C ALA A 23 -10.19 14.81 4.56
N LYS A 24 -10.57 14.84 5.84
CA LYS A 24 -9.65 14.95 6.98
C LYS A 24 -9.29 13.61 7.60
N GLN A 25 -9.93 12.54 7.16
CA GLN A 25 -9.67 11.18 7.59
C GLN A 25 -8.93 10.42 6.50
N GLY A 26 -7.85 9.77 6.87
CA GLY A 26 -7.02 8.99 5.98
C GLY A 26 -7.04 7.50 6.29
N ILE A 27 -6.94 6.69 5.25
CA ILE A 27 -6.73 5.25 5.37
C ILE A 27 -5.39 4.94 4.70
N LEU A 28 -4.48 4.38 5.47
CA LEU A 28 -3.24 3.83 4.94
C LEU A 28 -3.46 2.37 4.58
N VAL A 29 -3.24 2.01 3.33
CA VAL A 29 -3.36 0.63 2.87
C VAL A 29 -1.95 0.05 2.71
N VAL A 30 -1.71 -1.05 3.41
CA VAL A 30 -0.51 -1.86 3.23
C VAL A 30 -0.90 -3.07 2.40
N TYR A 31 -0.45 -3.08 1.15
CA TYR A 31 -0.83 -4.08 0.17
C TYR A 31 -0.25 -5.47 0.47
N ASP A 32 -0.67 -6.46 -0.30
CA ASP A 32 -0.08 -7.80 -0.28
C ASP A 32 1.26 -7.83 -1.04
N ILE A 33 1.85 -9.02 -1.18
CA ILE A 33 3.15 -9.16 -1.83
C ILE A 33 3.19 -8.78 -3.32
N PHE A 34 2.04 -8.61 -3.96
CA PHE A 34 1.94 -8.25 -5.37
C PHE A 34 1.88 -6.75 -5.64
N GLY A 35 1.88 -5.92 -4.59
CA GLY A 35 1.97 -4.46 -4.71
C GLY A 35 0.71 -3.83 -5.33
N PHE A 36 0.90 -2.92 -6.27
CA PHE A 36 -0.18 -2.21 -6.95
C PHE A 36 -0.92 -3.10 -7.96
N PHE A 37 -1.63 -4.08 -7.46
CA PHE A 37 -2.46 -4.94 -8.30
C PHE A 37 -3.82 -4.27 -8.55
N ASN A 38 -4.43 -4.52 -9.71
CA ASN A 38 -5.67 -3.84 -10.10
C ASN A 38 -6.79 -4.00 -9.09
N GLN A 39 -6.98 -5.20 -8.54
CA GLN A 39 -8.01 -5.48 -7.55
C GLN A 39 -7.78 -4.70 -6.25
N THR A 40 -6.52 -4.56 -5.84
CA THR A 40 -6.15 -3.79 -4.65
C THR A 40 -6.41 -2.31 -4.86
N LEU A 41 -6.08 -1.79 -6.03
CA LEU A 41 -6.37 -0.40 -6.39
C LEU A 41 -7.88 -0.11 -6.44
N GLN A 42 -8.66 -1.04 -6.99
CA GLN A 42 -10.13 -0.95 -6.99
C GLN A 42 -10.70 -0.99 -5.57
N GLY A 43 -10.13 -1.82 -4.71
CA GLY A 43 -10.50 -1.87 -3.29
C GLY A 43 -10.27 -0.53 -2.59
N ALA A 44 -9.18 0.15 -2.89
CA ALA A 44 -8.90 1.48 -2.36
C ALA A 44 -9.94 2.51 -2.82
N ASP A 45 -10.38 2.45 -4.07
CA ASP A 45 -11.45 3.32 -4.59
C ASP A 45 -12.78 3.08 -3.87
N ILE A 46 -13.10 1.83 -3.62
CA ILE A 46 -14.32 1.46 -2.87
C ILE A 46 -14.25 2.05 -1.46
N LEU A 47 -13.14 1.89 -0.76
CA LEU A 47 -12.95 2.47 0.57
C LEU A 47 -13.12 3.99 0.57
N ALA A 48 -12.64 4.65 -0.47
CA ALA A 48 -12.66 6.10 -0.56
C ALA A 48 -14.08 6.69 -0.80
N TYR A 49 -14.93 5.96 -1.55
CA TYR A 49 -16.16 6.55 -2.11
C TYR A 49 -17.46 5.81 -1.74
N THR A 50 -17.41 4.70 -1.02
CA THR A 50 -18.61 3.89 -0.76
C THR A 50 -19.50 4.46 0.34
N ASP A 51 -18.93 5.13 1.33
CA ASP A 51 -19.65 5.67 2.47
C ASP A 51 -19.89 7.17 2.34
N SER A 52 -20.85 7.68 3.12
CA SER A 52 -21.05 9.12 3.35
C SER A 52 -19.83 9.76 4.05
N GLN A 53 -19.12 9.00 4.87
CA GLN A 53 -17.82 9.38 5.38
C GLN A 53 -16.81 9.42 4.23
N LYS A 54 -16.11 10.53 4.13
CA LYS A 54 -15.10 10.72 3.09
C LYS A 54 -13.71 10.39 3.63
N TYR A 55 -12.99 9.55 2.90
CA TYR A 55 -11.63 9.17 3.23
C TYR A 55 -10.70 9.48 2.06
N GLN A 56 -9.51 9.98 2.37
CA GLN A 56 -8.39 9.88 1.47
C GLN A 56 -7.68 8.55 1.73
N VAL A 57 -7.51 7.75 0.69
CA VAL A 57 -6.88 6.42 0.79
C VAL A 57 -5.51 6.49 0.15
N PHE A 58 -4.50 6.14 0.92
CA PHE A 58 -3.09 6.19 0.51
C PHE A 58 -2.50 4.79 0.52
N MET A 59 -1.83 4.44 -0.56
CA MET A 59 -1.16 3.15 -0.70
C MET A 59 0.29 3.39 -1.09
N PRO A 60 1.23 3.43 -0.11
CA PRO A 60 2.65 3.58 -0.41
C PRO A 60 3.21 2.35 -1.13
N ASP A 61 4.14 2.58 -2.04
CA ASP A 61 4.83 1.51 -2.74
C ASP A 61 6.01 0.99 -1.90
N PHE A 62 5.71 0.15 -0.93
CA PHE A 62 6.70 -0.39 0.00
C PHE A 62 7.77 -1.23 -0.71
N PHE A 63 7.45 -1.82 -1.85
CA PHE A 63 8.40 -2.66 -2.59
C PHE A 63 9.14 -1.91 -3.69
N GLU A 64 8.92 -0.60 -3.81
CA GLU A 64 9.67 0.29 -4.72
C GLU A 64 9.68 -0.21 -6.17
N GLY A 65 8.50 -0.64 -6.65
CA GLY A 65 8.32 -1.16 -8.00
C GLY A 65 8.81 -2.60 -8.20
N LYS A 66 9.20 -3.28 -7.12
CA LYS A 66 9.71 -4.66 -7.16
C LYS A 66 8.90 -5.60 -6.27
N PRO A 67 7.59 -5.77 -6.52
CA PRO A 67 6.76 -6.74 -5.79
C PRO A 67 7.12 -8.17 -6.19
N ALA A 68 6.52 -9.14 -5.50
CA ALA A 68 6.62 -10.53 -5.92
C ALA A 68 5.99 -10.72 -7.30
N ASP A 69 6.60 -11.55 -8.11
CA ASP A 69 6.05 -11.89 -9.41
C ASP A 69 4.93 -12.93 -9.25
N ILE A 70 3.79 -12.67 -9.85
CA ILE A 70 2.64 -13.58 -9.77
C ILE A 70 2.95 -14.97 -10.36
N SER A 71 3.90 -15.06 -11.28
CA SER A 71 4.35 -16.34 -11.85
C SER A 71 5.03 -17.27 -10.84
N TRP A 72 5.42 -16.74 -9.66
CA TRP A 72 5.96 -17.56 -8.58
C TRP A 72 4.87 -18.33 -7.80
N MET A 73 3.60 -18.04 -8.09
CA MET A 73 2.48 -18.69 -7.42
C MET A 73 1.75 -19.68 -8.36
N PRO A 74 1.43 -20.88 -7.92
CA PRO A 74 1.88 -21.48 -6.66
C PRO A 74 3.39 -21.80 -6.67
N PRO A 75 4.06 -21.80 -5.50
CA PRO A 75 5.49 -22.12 -5.43
C PRO A 75 5.72 -23.65 -5.52
N ASP A 76 5.41 -24.20 -6.66
CA ASP A 76 5.39 -25.64 -6.95
C ASP A 76 6.72 -26.21 -7.48
N THR A 77 7.73 -25.36 -7.60
CA THR A 77 9.08 -25.74 -7.98
C THR A 77 10.09 -25.21 -6.97
N LYS A 78 11.25 -25.83 -6.87
CA LYS A 78 12.33 -25.36 -6.00
C LYS A 78 12.78 -23.95 -6.34
N GLU A 79 12.81 -23.61 -7.63
CA GLU A 79 13.17 -22.27 -8.08
C GLU A 79 12.18 -21.22 -7.58
N LYS A 80 10.87 -21.48 -7.70
CA LYS A 80 9.82 -20.58 -7.22
C LYS A 80 9.84 -20.45 -5.70
N GLU A 81 10.01 -21.56 -4.98
CA GLU A 81 10.16 -21.56 -3.52
C GLU A 81 11.35 -20.70 -3.08
N GLN A 82 12.48 -20.83 -3.78
CA GLN A 82 13.68 -20.05 -3.47
C GLN A 82 13.44 -18.56 -3.73
N LYS A 83 12.89 -18.19 -4.86
CA LYS A 83 12.56 -16.80 -5.20
C LYS A 83 11.62 -16.18 -4.18
N MET A 84 10.59 -16.90 -3.80
CA MET A 84 9.63 -16.46 -2.78
C MET A 84 10.31 -16.29 -1.42
N GLY A 85 11.14 -17.25 -1.01
CA GLY A 85 11.91 -17.17 0.24
C GLY A 85 12.85 -15.97 0.27
N GLU A 86 13.59 -15.73 -0.80
CA GLU A 86 14.47 -14.57 -0.93
C GLU A 86 13.69 -13.25 -0.84
N PHE A 87 12.54 -13.18 -1.48
CA PHE A 87 11.67 -12.02 -1.42
C PHE A 87 11.22 -11.72 0.02
N PHE A 88 10.78 -12.73 0.77
CA PHE A 88 10.37 -12.55 2.17
C PHE A 88 11.52 -12.19 3.10
N GLN A 89 12.73 -12.63 2.81
CA GLN A 89 13.92 -12.30 3.61
C GLN A 89 14.52 -10.94 3.28
N SER A 90 14.19 -10.37 2.14
CA SER A 90 14.75 -9.10 1.68
C SER A 90 13.68 -8.02 1.53
N GLN A 91 13.00 -8.03 0.40
CA GLN A 91 12.05 -7.00 0.00
C GLN A 91 10.85 -6.90 0.95
N ALA A 92 10.34 -8.03 1.40
CA ALA A 92 9.19 -8.14 2.30
C ALA A 92 9.58 -8.35 3.77
N ALA A 93 10.85 -8.20 4.13
CA ALA A 93 11.29 -8.33 5.52
C ALA A 93 10.67 -7.21 6.38
N PRO A 94 9.98 -7.53 7.49
CA PRO A 94 9.31 -6.53 8.33
C PRO A 94 10.21 -5.37 8.77
N PRO A 95 11.49 -5.59 9.16
CA PRO A 95 12.37 -4.49 9.54
C PRO A 95 12.64 -3.46 8.44
N LYS A 96 12.41 -3.83 7.17
CA LYS A 96 12.54 -2.89 6.06
C LYS A 96 11.34 -1.93 5.97
N THR A 97 10.15 -2.40 6.34
CA THR A 97 8.89 -1.66 6.15
C THR A 97 8.41 -0.96 7.41
N LEU A 98 8.46 -1.63 8.56
CA LEU A 98 7.90 -1.12 9.82
C LEU A 98 8.40 0.29 10.19
N PRO A 99 9.70 0.60 10.14
CA PRO A 99 10.17 1.93 10.52
C PRO A 99 9.73 3.04 9.56
N ARG A 100 9.32 2.69 8.35
CA ARG A 100 8.86 3.66 7.33
C ARG A 100 7.44 4.14 7.58
N ILE A 101 6.60 3.31 8.19
CA ILE A 101 5.16 3.59 8.33
C ILE A 101 4.90 4.90 9.12
N PRO A 102 5.45 5.10 10.32
CA PRO A 102 5.23 6.36 11.04
C PRO A 102 5.70 7.59 10.27
N LYS A 103 6.82 7.50 9.58
CA LYS A 103 7.36 8.60 8.77
C LYS A 103 6.45 8.95 7.60
N ILE A 104 5.92 7.94 6.92
CA ILE A 104 4.97 8.13 5.82
C ILE A 104 3.68 8.78 6.34
N VAL A 105 3.14 8.30 7.45
CA VAL A 105 1.94 8.87 8.07
C VAL A 105 2.15 10.33 8.42
N ASP A 106 3.27 10.69 9.04
CA ASP A 106 3.59 12.07 9.40
C ASP A 106 3.67 12.97 8.15
N GLU A 107 4.36 12.51 7.12
CA GLU A 107 4.50 13.26 5.86
C GLU A 107 3.14 13.48 5.18
N LEU A 108 2.33 12.45 5.07
CA LEU A 108 1.00 12.53 4.47
C LEU A 108 0.05 13.38 5.31
N SER A 109 0.14 13.32 6.64
CA SER A 109 -0.65 14.16 7.54
C SER A 109 -0.38 15.65 7.29
N GLN A 110 0.89 16.02 7.17
CA GLN A 110 1.28 17.40 6.92
C GLN A 110 0.89 17.86 5.50
N LYS A 111 1.14 17.03 4.51
CA LYS A 111 0.91 17.37 3.10
C LYS A 111 -0.57 17.48 2.74
N TYR A 112 -1.41 16.61 3.30
CA TYR A 112 -2.83 16.50 2.92
C TYR A 112 -3.79 16.91 4.02
N GLY A 113 -3.30 17.36 5.16
CA GLY A 113 -4.13 17.81 6.28
C GLY A 113 -4.95 16.69 6.91
N ILE A 114 -4.40 15.48 6.98
CA ILE A 114 -5.09 14.35 7.58
C ILE A 114 -4.97 14.43 9.11
N GLU A 115 -6.10 14.36 9.78
CA GLU A 115 -6.21 14.50 11.24
C GLU A 115 -6.39 13.15 11.95
N LYS A 116 -7.01 12.18 11.27
CA LYS A 116 -7.26 10.83 11.82
C LYS A 116 -6.88 9.79 10.80
N TRP A 117 -6.28 8.71 11.28
CA TRP A 117 -5.82 7.60 10.45
C TRP A 117 -6.43 6.27 10.86
N ALA A 118 -6.73 5.45 9.86
CA ALA A 118 -6.89 4.02 9.97
C ALA A 118 -5.85 3.33 9.10
N ILE A 119 -5.46 2.12 9.48
CA ILE A 119 -4.54 1.30 8.70
C ILE A 119 -5.24 -0.01 8.36
N ILE A 120 -5.19 -0.38 7.08
CA ILE A 120 -5.71 -1.65 6.58
C ILE A 120 -4.56 -2.39 5.92
N GLY A 121 -4.34 -3.62 6.34
CA GLY A 121 -3.33 -4.49 5.75
C GLY A 121 -3.94 -5.74 5.16
N PHE A 122 -3.44 -6.15 3.99
CA PHE A 122 -3.88 -7.35 3.30
C PHE A 122 -2.74 -8.38 3.27
N CYS A 123 -2.99 -9.61 3.72
CA CYS A 123 -2.02 -10.71 3.71
C CYS A 123 -0.72 -10.31 4.41
N TRP A 124 0.35 -10.11 3.67
CA TRP A 124 1.63 -9.61 4.19
C TRP A 124 1.45 -8.27 4.93
N GLY A 125 0.68 -7.35 4.35
CA GLY A 125 0.38 -6.06 4.97
C GLY A 125 -0.34 -6.16 6.31
N GLY A 126 -1.11 -7.22 6.51
CA GLY A 126 -1.75 -7.51 7.79
C GLY A 126 -0.79 -8.06 8.85
N LYS A 127 0.39 -8.54 8.45
CA LYS A 127 1.43 -9.02 9.36
C LYS A 127 2.42 -7.94 9.78
N VAL A 128 2.60 -6.97 8.93
CA VAL A 128 3.49 -5.82 9.16
C VAL A 128 2.84 -4.78 10.07
#